data_823d2a774cf686ed7a11bd310dc42fbc
#
_entry.id   823d2a774cf686ed7a11bd310dc42fbc
#
_cell.length_a   1.000
_cell.length_b   1.000
_cell.length_c   1.000
_cell.angle_alpha   90.00
_cell.angle_beta   90.00
_cell.angle_gamma   90.00
#
_symmetry.space_group_name_H-M   'P 1'
#
loop_
_entity.id
_entity.type
_entity.pdbx_description
1 polymer ?
#
loop_
_entity_poly.entity_id
_entity_poly.type
_entity_poly.pdbx_seq_one_letter_code
_entity_poly.pdbx_strand_id
1 'polypeptide(L)'
;IGNHSHTHEYLINFSFSDFKDDINKSIEIFNTNLGYNPIFFSYPFGEYSLQQKNFIKKNFKYAFGQHSGVIDSTKDKYELPRFPINENYGKMKRFSSIIKYLPLQYKDFKPEDKYILTKDNPPSVEIKFFDNQKNIKNINCFSNEGDNWGNPNISVNKNNVMKISFRE
;
A
#
# COMPACT_ATOMS: atom_id res chain seq x y z
N ILE A 1 -16.02 -11.96 -4.91
CA ILE A 1 -15.08 -12.37 -3.83
C ILE A 1 -13.67 -12.15 -4.36
N GLY A 2 -12.76 -11.61 -3.54
CA GLY A 2 -11.35 -11.42 -3.85
C GLY A 2 -10.50 -12.53 -3.24
N ASN A 3 -9.29 -12.73 -3.79
CA ASN A 3 -8.30 -13.65 -3.26
C ASN A 3 -7.49 -13.00 -2.14
N HIS A 4 -7.05 -13.80 -1.17
CA HIS A 4 -6.27 -13.33 -0.02
C HIS A 4 -5.20 -14.34 0.39
N SER A 5 -4.51 -14.94 -0.59
CA SER A 5 -3.56 -16.06 -0.45
C SER A 5 -4.22 -17.40 -0.06
N HIS A 6 -3.41 -18.44 0.03
CA HIS A 6 -3.85 -19.75 0.52
C HIS A 6 -3.65 -19.89 2.03
N THR A 7 -2.45 -19.57 2.51
CA THR A 7 -2.08 -19.79 3.92
C THR A 7 -2.38 -18.61 4.84
N HIS A 8 -2.48 -17.37 4.30
CA HIS A 8 -2.58 -16.13 5.06
C HIS A 8 -1.39 -15.91 6.01
N GLU A 9 -0.21 -16.40 5.64
CA GLU A 9 1.02 -16.18 6.39
C GLU A 9 1.70 -14.85 5.99
N TYR A 10 2.80 -14.50 6.66
CA TYR A 10 3.66 -13.37 6.27
C TYR A 10 4.43 -13.69 4.99
N LEU A 11 3.74 -13.61 3.84
CA LEU A 11 4.27 -14.01 2.53
C LEU A 11 5.51 -13.22 2.12
N ILE A 12 5.77 -12.07 2.72
CA ILE A 12 6.98 -11.29 2.49
C ILE A 12 8.25 -12.05 2.90
N ASN A 13 8.14 -12.97 3.86
CA ASN A 13 9.24 -13.79 4.36
C ASN A 13 9.44 -15.08 3.55
N PHE A 14 8.55 -15.39 2.62
CA PHE A 14 8.64 -16.58 1.79
C PHE A 14 9.70 -16.42 0.72
N SER A 15 10.31 -17.54 0.30
CA SER A 15 11.03 -17.54 -0.96
C SER A 15 10.07 -17.18 -2.10
N PHE A 16 10.60 -16.63 -3.19
CA PHE A 16 9.73 -16.27 -4.32
C PHE A 16 9.03 -17.47 -4.94
N SER A 17 9.63 -18.66 -4.85
CA SER A 17 8.97 -19.90 -5.28
C SER A 17 7.78 -20.23 -4.40
N ASP A 18 7.98 -20.27 -3.08
CA ASP A 18 6.92 -20.60 -2.12
C ASP A 18 5.76 -19.60 -2.19
N PHE A 19 6.10 -18.30 -2.37
CA PHE A 19 5.09 -17.27 -2.61
C PHE A 19 4.23 -17.57 -3.85
N LYS A 20 4.85 -17.95 -4.97
CA LYS A 20 4.11 -18.31 -6.19
C LYS A 20 3.23 -19.54 -5.98
N ASP A 21 3.74 -20.53 -5.27
CA ASP A 21 3.02 -21.77 -5.00
C ASP A 21 1.80 -21.52 -4.11
N ASP A 22 1.92 -20.68 -3.09
CA ASP A 22 0.81 -20.26 -2.25
C ASP A 22 -0.28 -19.56 -3.07
N ILE A 23 0.09 -18.58 -3.90
CA ILE A 23 -0.86 -17.84 -4.73
C ILE A 23 -1.51 -18.74 -5.79
N ASN A 24 -0.75 -19.58 -6.47
CA ASN A 24 -1.27 -20.52 -7.47
C ASN A 24 -2.26 -21.49 -6.84
N LYS A 25 -1.94 -22.01 -5.65
CA LYS A 25 -2.84 -22.89 -4.89
C LYS A 25 -4.16 -22.21 -4.55
N SER A 26 -4.10 -20.96 -4.13
CA SER A 26 -5.32 -20.19 -3.84
C SER A 26 -6.17 -19.97 -5.10
N ILE A 27 -5.56 -19.70 -6.26
CA ILE A 27 -6.27 -19.54 -7.53
C ILE A 27 -6.92 -20.86 -7.95
N GLU A 28 -6.21 -21.98 -7.82
CA GLU A 28 -6.73 -23.32 -8.09
C GLU A 28 -7.99 -23.62 -7.27
N ILE A 29 -7.95 -23.33 -5.96
CA ILE A 29 -9.09 -23.50 -5.05
C ILE A 29 -10.30 -22.65 -5.49
N PHE A 30 -10.08 -21.39 -5.89
CA PHE A 30 -11.13 -20.53 -6.43
C PHE A 30 -11.76 -21.13 -7.69
N ASN A 31 -10.91 -21.57 -8.63
CA ASN A 31 -11.38 -22.16 -9.88
C ASN A 31 -12.18 -23.43 -9.65
N THR A 32 -11.65 -24.34 -8.81
CA THR A 32 -12.28 -25.63 -8.52
C THR A 32 -13.62 -25.49 -7.80
N ASN A 33 -13.72 -24.59 -6.82
CA ASN A 33 -14.92 -24.50 -6.00
C ASN A 33 -15.95 -23.47 -6.49
N LEU A 34 -15.52 -22.44 -7.22
CA LEU A 34 -16.39 -21.35 -7.66
C LEU A 34 -16.50 -21.22 -9.19
N GLY A 35 -15.70 -21.96 -9.95
CA GLY A 35 -15.75 -21.99 -11.42
C GLY A 35 -15.21 -20.72 -12.10
N TYR A 36 -14.46 -19.86 -11.38
CA TYR A 36 -13.84 -18.65 -11.96
C TYR A 36 -12.52 -18.31 -11.28
N ASN A 37 -11.69 -17.52 -11.98
CA ASN A 37 -10.48 -16.95 -11.41
C ASN A 37 -10.79 -15.60 -10.75
N PRO A 38 -10.30 -15.35 -9.52
CA PRO A 38 -10.52 -14.08 -8.84
C PRO A 38 -9.78 -12.95 -9.59
N ILE A 39 -10.44 -11.80 -9.70
CA ILE A 39 -9.86 -10.61 -10.35
C ILE A 39 -9.25 -9.62 -9.35
N PHE A 40 -9.58 -9.77 -8.08
CA PHE A 40 -9.09 -8.94 -6.98
C PHE A 40 -8.17 -9.77 -6.09
N PHE A 41 -7.09 -9.14 -5.64
CA PHE A 41 -6.20 -9.68 -4.65
C PHE A 41 -6.05 -8.71 -3.47
N SER A 42 -5.89 -9.20 -2.26
CA SER A 42 -5.51 -8.40 -1.10
C SER A 42 -4.25 -9.03 -0.48
N TYR A 43 -3.20 -8.23 -0.31
CA TYR A 43 -1.98 -8.72 0.31
C TYR A 43 -2.23 -9.03 1.79
N PRO A 44 -1.90 -10.24 2.29
CA PRO A 44 -1.88 -10.52 3.72
C PRO A 44 -1.03 -9.49 4.46
N PHE A 45 -1.53 -8.96 5.56
CA PHE A 45 -0.92 -7.88 6.35
C PHE A 45 -0.63 -6.58 5.56
N GLY A 46 -0.97 -6.53 4.27
CA GLY A 46 -0.68 -5.41 3.37
C GLY A 46 0.77 -5.32 2.92
N GLU A 47 1.58 -6.33 3.19
CA GLU A 47 3.01 -6.38 2.92
C GLU A 47 3.33 -7.08 1.60
N TYR A 48 4.25 -6.52 0.84
CA TYR A 48 4.71 -7.08 -0.43
C TYR A 48 6.02 -6.43 -0.87
N SER A 49 6.85 -7.20 -1.57
CA SER A 49 7.99 -6.69 -2.33
C SER A 49 7.59 -6.32 -3.76
N LEU A 50 8.42 -5.58 -4.44
CA LEU A 50 8.22 -5.25 -5.87
C LEU A 50 8.15 -6.53 -6.72
N GLN A 51 8.96 -7.55 -6.40
CA GLN A 51 8.96 -8.84 -7.09
C GLN A 51 7.61 -9.56 -6.94
N GLN A 52 7.07 -9.60 -5.73
CA GLN A 52 5.75 -10.18 -5.44
C GLN A 52 4.63 -9.40 -6.12
N LYS A 53 4.64 -8.07 -6.06
CA LYS A 53 3.69 -7.21 -6.77
C LYS A 53 3.68 -7.49 -8.28
N ASN A 54 4.84 -7.66 -8.89
CA ASN A 54 4.95 -7.98 -10.31
C ASN A 54 4.38 -9.35 -10.67
N PHE A 55 4.40 -10.32 -9.77
CA PHE A 55 3.71 -11.60 -9.97
C PHE A 55 2.19 -11.46 -9.84
N ILE A 56 1.71 -10.74 -8.82
CA ILE A 56 0.27 -10.45 -8.63
C ILE A 56 -0.30 -9.72 -9.84
N LYS A 57 0.44 -8.79 -10.42
CA LYS A 57 0.07 -8.03 -11.63
C LYS A 57 -0.21 -8.92 -12.86
N LYS A 58 0.41 -10.09 -12.94
CA LYS A 58 0.19 -11.04 -14.04
C LYS A 58 -1.08 -11.88 -13.86
N ASN A 59 -1.57 -12.03 -12.63
CA ASN A 59 -2.63 -12.96 -12.29
C ASN A 59 -3.95 -12.27 -11.89
N PHE A 60 -3.92 -11.01 -11.50
CA PHE A 60 -5.07 -10.26 -11.02
C PHE A 60 -5.22 -8.93 -11.76
N LYS A 61 -6.41 -8.35 -11.72
CA LYS A 61 -6.68 -7.02 -12.31
C LYS A 61 -6.40 -5.88 -11.34
N TYR A 62 -6.57 -6.14 -10.04
CA TYR A 62 -6.40 -5.15 -8.96
C TYR A 62 -5.84 -5.84 -7.72
N ALA A 63 -5.00 -5.11 -6.98
CA ALA A 63 -4.54 -5.58 -5.68
C ALA A 63 -4.59 -4.47 -4.62
N PHE A 64 -4.91 -4.86 -3.39
CA PHE A 64 -5.12 -3.97 -2.26
C PHE A 64 -4.08 -4.21 -1.18
N GLY A 65 -3.42 -3.13 -0.77
CA GLY A 65 -2.64 -3.10 0.46
C GLY A 65 -3.53 -3.00 1.70
N GLN A 66 -2.92 -2.69 2.85
CA GLN A 66 -3.66 -2.47 4.11
C GLN A 66 -3.58 -1.01 4.59
N HIS A 67 -2.86 -0.16 3.87
CA HIS A 67 -2.80 1.27 4.16
C HIS A 67 -4.12 1.97 3.87
N SER A 68 -4.48 2.93 4.72
CA SER A 68 -5.69 3.73 4.57
C SER A 68 -5.50 4.83 3.54
N GLY A 69 -6.50 5.01 2.67
CA GLY A 69 -6.46 6.07 1.66
C GLY A 69 -7.60 5.99 0.67
N VAL A 70 -7.73 7.02 -0.16
CA VAL A 70 -8.69 7.09 -1.26
C VAL A 70 -8.03 6.58 -2.53
N ILE A 71 -8.74 5.76 -3.28
CA ILE A 71 -8.28 5.24 -4.57
C ILE A 71 -8.17 6.40 -5.56
N ASP A 72 -7.00 6.51 -6.16
CA ASP A 72 -6.73 7.40 -7.30
C ASP A 72 -6.55 6.53 -8.55
N SER A 73 -7.42 6.72 -9.53
CA SER A 73 -7.41 5.94 -10.79
C SER A 73 -6.14 6.13 -11.63
N THR A 74 -5.35 7.15 -11.33
CA THR A 74 -4.08 7.45 -12.03
C THR A 74 -2.88 6.73 -11.40
N LYS A 75 -3.07 6.05 -10.25
CA LYS A 75 -2.02 5.36 -9.50
C LYS A 75 -1.95 3.87 -9.81
N ASP A 76 -0.93 3.22 -9.25
CA ASP A 76 -0.74 1.78 -9.42
C ASP A 76 -1.94 1.01 -8.84
N LYS A 77 -2.65 0.32 -9.71
CA LYS A 77 -3.82 -0.49 -9.34
C LYS A 77 -3.48 -1.80 -8.63
N TYR A 78 -2.20 -2.05 -8.37
CA TYR A 78 -1.72 -3.22 -7.65
C TYR A 78 -1.20 -2.89 -6.24
N GLU A 79 -1.46 -1.68 -5.76
CA GLU A 79 -1.20 -1.24 -4.39
C GLU A 79 -2.30 -0.28 -3.89
N LEU A 80 -3.55 -0.60 -4.22
CA LEU A 80 -4.69 0.24 -3.88
C LEU A 80 -4.87 0.34 -2.36
N PRO A 81 -5.13 1.55 -1.85
CA PRO A 81 -5.48 1.73 -0.45
C PRO A 81 -6.90 1.26 -0.16
N ARG A 82 -7.21 1.07 1.13
CA ARG A 82 -8.58 0.77 1.60
C ARG A 82 -8.79 1.33 3.00
N PHE A 83 -10.03 1.68 3.33
CA PHE A 83 -10.40 2.01 4.70
C PHE A 83 -11.00 0.77 5.38
N PRO A 84 -10.44 0.29 6.50
CA PRO A 84 -11.05 -0.80 7.25
C PRO A 84 -12.39 -0.35 7.85
N ILE A 85 -13.41 -1.22 7.75
CA ILE A 85 -14.72 -1.04 8.37
C ILE A 85 -14.99 -2.31 9.19
N ASN A 86 -14.84 -2.21 10.49
CA ASN A 86 -15.09 -3.25 11.48
C ASN A 86 -15.67 -2.63 12.74
N GLU A 87 -15.82 -3.37 13.83
CA GLU A 87 -16.42 -2.90 15.09
C GLU A 87 -15.75 -1.64 15.63
N ASN A 88 -14.43 -1.53 15.52
CA ASN A 88 -13.66 -0.37 16.00
C ASN A 88 -13.71 0.82 15.04
N TYR A 89 -13.77 0.55 13.73
CA TYR A 89 -13.65 1.55 12.67
C TYR A 89 -14.94 1.77 11.87
N GLY A 90 -16.06 1.10 12.23
CA GLY A 90 -17.35 1.15 11.52
C GLY A 90 -18.32 2.23 11.99
N LYS A 91 -17.90 3.14 12.90
CA LYS A 91 -18.78 4.21 13.39
C LYS A 91 -19.25 5.11 12.24
N MET A 92 -20.58 5.42 12.18
CA MET A 92 -21.19 6.24 11.13
C MET A 92 -20.50 7.61 10.96
N LYS A 93 -20.09 8.25 12.07
CA LYS A 93 -19.34 9.53 12.01
C LYS A 93 -18.06 9.41 11.19
N ARG A 94 -17.28 8.33 11.40
CA ARG A 94 -16.05 8.06 10.64
C ARG A 94 -16.39 7.73 9.17
N PHE A 95 -17.38 6.85 8.94
CA PHE A 95 -17.80 6.50 7.58
C PHE A 95 -18.22 7.75 6.79
N SER A 96 -19.08 8.61 7.36
CA SER A 96 -19.53 9.86 6.74
C SER A 96 -18.38 10.86 6.45
N SER A 97 -17.25 10.73 7.15
CA SER A 97 -16.05 11.54 6.89
C SER A 97 -15.23 10.96 5.74
N ILE A 98 -14.90 9.64 5.80
CA ILE A 98 -14.00 9.03 4.81
C ILE A 98 -14.57 8.99 3.40
N ILE A 99 -15.89 8.89 3.22
CA ILE A 99 -16.54 8.93 1.90
C ILE A 99 -16.42 10.30 1.20
N LYS A 100 -16.02 11.34 1.93
CA LYS A 100 -15.80 12.70 1.42
C LYS A 100 -14.32 13.01 1.15
N TYR A 101 -13.41 12.11 1.49
CA TYR A 101 -11.98 12.34 1.28
C TYR A 101 -11.66 12.30 -0.20
N LEU A 102 -10.71 13.13 -0.60
CA LEU A 102 -10.14 13.14 -1.94
C LEU A 102 -8.75 12.51 -1.91
N PRO A 103 -8.32 11.87 -3.01
CA PRO A 103 -6.99 11.32 -3.08
C PRO A 103 -5.92 12.42 -3.07
N LEU A 104 -4.81 12.17 -2.39
CA LEU A 104 -3.65 13.05 -2.46
C LEU A 104 -3.02 12.95 -3.85
N GLN A 105 -3.04 14.04 -4.59
CA GLN A 105 -2.51 14.08 -5.95
C GLN A 105 -0.99 14.29 -5.93
N TYR A 106 -0.23 13.35 -6.51
CA TYR A 106 1.22 13.45 -6.68
C TYR A 106 1.66 12.81 -8.02
N LYS A 107 2.81 13.21 -8.52
CA LYS A 107 3.40 12.68 -9.77
C LYS A 107 4.16 11.39 -9.53
N ASP A 108 4.98 11.34 -8.48
CA ASP A 108 5.92 10.26 -8.21
C ASP A 108 6.12 10.06 -6.70
N PHE A 109 6.45 8.84 -6.32
CA PHE A 109 6.71 8.45 -4.93
C PHE A 109 7.90 7.49 -4.89
N LYS A 110 8.86 7.78 -4.00
CA LYS A 110 10.04 6.92 -3.77
C LYS A 110 10.17 6.58 -2.28
N PRO A 111 10.68 5.39 -1.94
CA PRO A 111 11.12 4.30 -2.82
C PRO A 111 9.93 3.61 -3.50
N GLU A 112 10.17 3.05 -4.70
CA GLU A 112 9.16 2.26 -5.42
C GLU A 112 8.90 0.93 -4.70
N ASP A 113 9.96 0.23 -4.27
CA ASP A 113 9.81 -0.93 -3.40
C ASP A 113 9.53 -0.46 -1.96
N LYS A 114 8.40 -0.92 -1.42
CA LYS A 114 7.98 -0.61 -0.05
C LYS A 114 8.64 -1.54 0.98
N TYR A 115 9.25 -2.63 0.50
CA TYR A 115 10.01 -3.55 1.33
C TYR A 115 11.44 -3.05 1.49
N ILE A 116 11.72 -2.45 2.65
CA ILE A 116 13.01 -1.83 2.95
C ILE A 116 13.92 -2.85 3.62
N LEU A 117 15.09 -3.07 3.03
CA LEU A 117 16.12 -3.92 3.63
C LEU A 117 16.79 -3.20 4.80
N THR A 118 17.29 -3.97 5.78
CA THR A 118 17.94 -3.43 7.00
C THR A 118 19.07 -2.42 6.68
N LYS A 119 19.85 -2.67 5.63
CA LYS A 119 20.92 -1.77 5.19
C LYS A 119 20.44 -0.42 4.65
N ASP A 120 19.17 -0.34 4.23
CA ASP A 120 18.55 0.84 3.63
C ASP A 120 17.58 1.54 4.63
N ASN A 121 17.61 1.12 5.89
CA ASN A 121 16.82 1.68 6.98
C ASN A 121 17.69 2.64 7.83
N PRO A 122 17.22 3.85 8.17
CA PRO A 122 15.94 4.44 7.81
C PRO A 122 15.88 4.89 6.34
N PRO A 123 14.74 4.67 5.66
CA PRO A 123 14.59 5.05 4.26
C PRO A 123 14.45 6.57 4.09
N SER A 124 14.85 7.07 2.92
CA SER A 124 14.49 8.41 2.49
C SER A 124 13.25 8.35 1.61
N VAL A 125 12.16 8.97 2.03
CA VAL A 125 10.93 9.03 1.24
C VAL A 125 10.87 10.36 0.48
N GLU A 126 10.58 10.29 -0.81
CA GLU A 126 10.38 11.45 -1.66
C GLU A 126 9.01 11.40 -2.35
N ILE A 127 8.28 12.49 -2.30
CA ILE A 127 7.00 12.66 -2.99
C ILE A 127 7.11 13.86 -3.93
N LYS A 128 6.98 13.62 -5.23
CA LYS A 128 6.92 14.70 -6.21
C LYS A 128 5.48 15.07 -6.50
N PHE A 129 5.10 16.28 -6.19
CA PHE A 129 3.76 16.80 -6.44
C PHE A 129 3.63 17.43 -7.83
N PHE A 130 2.38 17.61 -8.28
CA PHE A 130 2.08 18.40 -9.46
C PHE A 130 2.35 19.89 -9.20
N ASP A 131 2.68 20.63 -10.26
CA ASP A 131 3.08 22.04 -10.12
C ASP A 131 1.93 22.95 -9.65
N ASN A 132 0.70 22.54 -9.90
CA ASN A 132 -0.53 23.22 -9.46
C ASN A 132 -1.05 22.76 -8.10
N GLN A 133 -0.35 21.81 -7.42
CA GLN A 133 -0.78 21.33 -6.11
C GLN A 133 -0.61 22.42 -5.06
N LYS A 134 -1.73 22.81 -4.46
CA LYS A 134 -1.76 23.81 -3.38
C LYS A 134 -1.58 23.13 -2.01
N ASN A 135 -1.13 23.93 -1.04
CA ASN A 135 -1.07 23.52 0.38
C ASN A 135 -0.15 22.32 0.70
N ILE A 136 0.86 22.03 -0.14
CA ILE A 136 1.85 20.97 0.13
C ILE A 136 2.50 21.18 1.52
N LYS A 137 2.73 22.42 1.92
CA LYS A 137 3.33 22.78 3.22
C LYS A 137 2.43 22.46 4.43
N ASN A 138 1.15 22.19 4.21
CA ASN A 138 0.19 21.84 5.26
C ASN A 138 0.06 20.31 5.45
N ILE A 139 0.82 19.53 4.71
CA ILE A 139 0.86 18.08 4.88
C ILE A 139 1.67 17.77 6.14
N ASN A 140 1.06 17.02 7.05
CA ASN A 140 1.72 16.49 8.23
C ASN A 140 2.07 15.02 8.02
N CYS A 141 3.26 14.63 8.44
CA CYS A 141 3.70 13.24 8.45
C CYS A 141 3.92 12.79 9.89
N PHE A 142 3.65 11.53 10.14
CA PHE A 142 3.94 10.86 11.39
C PHE A 142 4.64 9.55 11.08
N SER A 143 5.65 9.21 11.84
CA SER A 143 6.34 7.93 11.79
C SER A 143 6.26 7.22 13.12
N ASN A 144 6.19 5.90 13.06
CA ASN A 144 6.39 5.03 14.22
C ASN A 144 7.73 4.32 14.05
N GLU A 145 8.64 4.58 14.96
CA GLU A 145 10.00 4.07 14.94
C GLU A 145 10.29 3.44 16.31
N GLY A 146 10.36 2.10 16.35
CA GLY A 146 10.58 1.36 17.58
C GLY A 146 9.53 1.67 18.67
N ASP A 147 8.25 1.63 18.32
CA ASP A 147 7.08 1.94 19.16
C ASP A 147 6.95 3.42 19.60
N ASN A 148 7.78 4.30 19.08
CA ASN A 148 7.72 5.73 19.36
C ASN A 148 7.15 6.51 18.17
N TRP A 149 5.94 7.06 18.35
CA TRP A 149 5.34 7.98 17.38
C TRP A 149 5.99 9.36 17.43
N GLY A 150 6.25 9.94 16.28
CA GLY A 150 6.80 11.28 16.16
C GLY A 150 6.67 11.86 14.77
N ASN A 151 7.13 13.09 14.63
CA ASN A 151 7.15 13.78 13.35
C ASN A 151 8.53 13.60 12.71
N PRO A 152 8.62 13.01 11.51
CA PRO A 152 9.86 12.99 10.74
C PRO A 152 10.22 14.38 10.26
N ASN A 153 11.46 14.59 9.86
CA ASN A 153 11.90 15.83 9.24
C ASN A 153 11.33 15.94 7.83
N ILE A 154 10.64 17.05 7.53
CA ILE A 154 10.03 17.31 6.24
C ILE A 154 10.64 18.54 5.62
N SER A 155 11.05 18.43 4.36
CA SER A 155 11.46 19.58 3.55
C SER A 155 10.76 19.55 2.20
N VAL A 156 10.42 20.72 1.67
CA VAL A 156 9.83 20.86 0.33
C VAL A 156 10.69 21.81 -0.47
N ASN A 157 11.20 21.34 -1.60
CA ASN A 157 12.03 22.14 -2.48
C ASN A 157 11.22 22.95 -3.51
N LYS A 158 11.90 23.81 -4.28
CA LYS A 158 11.30 24.66 -5.31
C LYS A 158 10.62 23.88 -6.46
N ASN A 159 10.96 22.59 -6.63
CA ASN A 159 10.40 21.72 -7.67
C ASN A 159 9.20 20.89 -7.15
N ASN A 160 8.60 21.29 -6.03
CA ASN A 160 7.50 20.57 -5.39
C ASN A 160 7.82 19.11 -5.04
N VAL A 161 9.06 18.84 -4.68
CA VAL A 161 9.47 17.56 -4.11
C VAL A 161 9.53 17.70 -2.59
N MET A 162 8.69 16.92 -1.91
CA MET A 162 8.73 16.73 -0.47
C MET A 162 9.68 15.58 -0.16
N LYS A 163 10.68 15.84 0.66
CA LYS A 163 11.57 14.83 1.22
C LYS A 163 11.24 14.63 2.69
N ILE A 164 11.09 13.37 3.07
CA ILE A 164 10.78 12.95 4.44
C ILE A 164 11.95 12.10 4.91
N SER A 165 12.59 12.53 6.02
CA SER A 165 13.71 11.84 6.64
C SER A 165 13.30 11.40 8.04
N PHE A 166 13.42 10.10 8.30
CA PHE A 166 13.07 9.50 9.57
C PHE A 166 14.19 9.71 10.60
N ARG A 167 13.86 9.46 11.85
CA ARG A 167 14.85 9.46 12.94
C ARG A 167 15.74 8.23 12.81
N GLU A 168 16.91 8.29 13.38
CA GLU A 168 17.84 7.15 13.52
C GLU A 168 17.45 6.26 14.71
#